data_54642fed9338ec3320cfe9b678727ab0
#
_entry.id   54642fed9338ec3320cfe9b678727ab0
#
_cell.length_a   1.000
_cell.length_b   1.000
_cell.length_c   1.000
_cell.angle_alpha   90.00
_cell.angle_beta   90.00
_cell.angle_gamma   90.00
#
_symmetry.space_group_name_H-M   'P 1'
#
loop_
_entity.id
_entity.type
_entity.pdbx_description
1 polymer ?
#
loop_
_entity_poly.entity_id
_entity_poly.type
_entity_poly.pdbx_seq_one_letter_code
_entity_poly.pdbx_strand_id
1 'polypeptide(L)'
;MMNIRLRALLCFGVLALFTAPSDGFTDVYVYKDKQGVLTFTNVPTHAGYRRVFRDSNGQLSGAGVSFNGYDDLIRSASGRYSIDADLIRAVIKTESDFNSSARSNKGAMGLMQLMPETARLHDVVNAYDPVSNIEGGVRHLRLLLDRYQGNLELSLAAYNAGIKAVEKFGGIPPFAETKEYVRRVLQHYQAYRAIGPQFVQQVRP
;
A
#
# COMPACT_ATOMS: atom_id res chain seq x y z
N MET A 1 9.71 68.08 -59.21
CA MET A 1 9.82 68.02 -57.74
C MET A 1 8.75 67.07 -57.25
N MET A 2 9.12 65.81 -56.88
CA MET A 2 8.17 64.77 -56.53
C MET A 2 8.58 64.17 -55.20
N ASN A 3 7.83 64.50 -54.17
CA ASN A 3 8.07 64.04 -52.81
C ASN A 3 7.51 62.64 -52.63
N ILE A 4 8.39 61.67 -52.57
CA ILE A 4 8.06 60.26 -52.17
C ILE A 4 8.06 60.18 -50.67
N ARG A 5 6.85 60.04 -50.07
CA ARG A 5 6.71 59.70 -48.63
C ARG A 5 6.80 58.22 -48.46
N LEU A 6 7.88 57.76 -47.85
CA LEU A 6 8.11 56.35 -47.41
C LEU A 6 7.26 56.08 -46.19
N ARG A 7 6.26 55.23 -46.31
CA ARG A 7 5.48 54.71 -45.20
C ARG A 7 6.18 53.48 -44.69
N ALA A 8 6.77 53.56 -43.49
CA ALA A 8 7.28 52.41 -42.74
C ALA A 8 6.10 51.60 -42.19
N LEU A 9 5.94 50.35 -42.65
CA LEU A 9 5.05 49.36 -42.06
C LEU A 9 5.75 48.76 -40.82
N LEU A 10 5.24 49.10 -39.66
CA LEU A 10 5.62 48.38 -38.41
C LEU A 10 4.88 47.04 -38.38
N CYS A 11 5.59 45.97 -38.68
CA CYS A 11 5.11 44.61 -38.37
C CYS A 11 5.23 44.37 -36.87
N PHE A 12 4.11 44.42 -36.16
CA PHE A 12 4.00 43.92 -34.79
C PHE A 12 4.06 42.39 -34.85
N GLY A 13 5.23 41.82 -34.59
CA GLY A 13 5.38 40.41 -34.35
C GLY A 13 4.76 40.06 -32.99
N VAL A 14 3.62 39.41 -33.00
CA VAL A 14 3.04 38.80 -31.82
C VAL A 14 3.91 37.61 -31.47
N LEU A 15 4.80 37.79 -30.49
CA LEU A 15 5.55 36.70 -29.85
C LEU A 15 4.55 35.90 -29.00
N ALA A 16 3.99 34.85 -29.59
CA ALA A 16 3.23 33.87 -28.84
C ALA A 16 4.17 33.13 -27.87
N LEU A 17 4.16 33.53 -26.60
CA LEU A 17 4.74 32.80 -25.52
C LEU A 17 3.94 31.45 -25.39
N PHE A 18 4.45 30.40 -26.01
CA PHE A 18 4.04 29.06 -25.70
C PHE A 18 4.51 28.80 -24.27
N THR A 19 3.66 29.03 -23.29
CA THR A 19 3.82 28.44 -21.97
C THR A 19 3.61 26.95 -22.14
N ALA A 20 4.71 26.16 -22.14
CA ALA A 20 4.61 24.72 -21.99
C ALA A 20 3.76 24.43 -20.74
N PRO A 21 2.81 23.47 -20.81
CA PRO A 21 2.12 23.06 -19.62
C PRO A 21 3.18 22.59 -18.65
N SER A 22 3.31 23.26 -17.51
CA SER A 22 4.07 22.75 -16.40
C SER A 22 3.41 21.43 -16.02
N ASP A 23 4.11 20.31 -16.22
CA ASP A 23 3.70 19.01 -15.73
C ASP A 23 3.41 19.16 -14.23
N GLY A 24 2.13 19.31 -13.92
CA GLY A 24 1.67 19.50 -12.57
C GLY A 24 1.87 18.20 -11.80
N PHE A 25 2.99 18.09 -11.10
CA PHE A 25 3.14 17.10 -10.04
C PHE A 25 2.00 17.35 -9.06
N THR A 26 1.01 16.50 -9.07
CA THR A 26 -0.04 16.56 -8.06
C THR A 26 0.56 16.04 -6.76
N ASP A 27 0.88 16.98 -5.87
CA ASP A 27 1.31 16.65 -4.53
C ASP A 27 0.28 15.74 -3.87
N VAL A 28 0.74 14.69 -3.23
CA VAL A 28 -0.10 13.84 -2.40
C VAL A 28 0.05 14.28 -0.95
N TYR A 29 -1.06 14.44 -0.29
CA TYR A 29 -1.14 14.81 1.12
C TYR A 29 -1.77 13.67 1.91
N VAL A 30 -1.35 13.49 3.15
CA VAL A 30 -1.90 12.51 4.08
C VAL A 30 -2.38 13.21 5.35
N TYR A 31 -3.51 12.78 5.84
CA TYR A 31 -4.06 13.17 7.15
C TYR A 31 -4.32 11.89 7.96
N LYS A 32 -3.91 11.91 9.23
CA LYS A 32 -4.25 10.86 10.19
C LYS A 32 -5.28 11.42 11.17
N ASP A 33 -6.46 10.82 11.22
CA ASP A 33 -7.50 11.23 12.17
C ASP A 33 -7.21 10.74 13.60
N LYS A 34 -8.10 11.09 14.54
CA LYS A 34 -7.98 10.71 15.96
C LYS A 34 -8.12 9.20 16.17
N GLN A 35 -8.74 8.49 15.25
CA GLN A 35 -8.92 7.04 15.24
C GLN A 35 -7.73 6.33 14.57
N GLY A 36 -6.74 7.10 14.05
CA GLY A 36 -5.57 6.55 13.37
C GLY A 36 -5.77 6.27 11.89
N VAL A 37 -6.93 6.58 11.31
CA VAL A 37 -7.23 6.37 9.89
C VAL A 37 -6.46 7.37 9.04
N LEU A 38 -5.79 6.85 8.01
CA LEU A 38 -5.05 7.67 7.05
C LEU A 38 -5.91 7.98 5.83
N THR A 39 -6.08 9.27 5.55
CA THR A 39 -6.73 9.78 4.36
C THR A 39 -5.70 10.40 3.43
N PHE A 40 -5.66 9.95 2.17
CA PHE A 40 -4.79 10.50 1.13
C PHE A 40 -5.61 11.35 0.17
N THR A 41 -5.07 12.50 -0.22
CA THR A 41 -5.71 13.42 -1.17
C THR A 41 -4.66 14.25 -1.90
N ASN A 42 -4.97 14.66 -3.11
CA ASN A 42 -4.23 15.69 -3.84
C ASN A 42 -4.81 17.11 -3.61
N VAL A 43 -5.94 17.19 -2.89
CA VAL A 43 -6.61 18.44 -2.57
C VAL A 43 -6.84 18.51 -1.05
N PRO A 44 -5.83 18.98 -0.27
CA PRO A 44 -5.98 19.07 1.19
C PRO A 44 -7.03 20.11 1.56
N THR A 45 -7.99 19.72 2.41
CA THR A 45 -9.12 20.57 2.81
C THR A 45 -8.88 21.34 4.10
N HIS A 46 -7.81 21.04 4.85
CA HIS A 46 -7.45 21.71 6.10
C HIS A 46 -5.95 21.57 6.43
N ALA A 47 -5.44 22.36 7.39
CA ALA A 47 -4.02 22.42 7.74
C ALA A 47 -3.44 21.15 8.41
N GLY A 48 -4.27 20.16 8.75
CA GLY A 48 -3.82 18.88 9.32
C GLY A 48 -3.23 17.91 8.31
N TYR A 49 -3.41 18.17 7.02
CA TYR A 49 -2.78 17.36 5.97
C TYR A 49 -1.29 17.63 5.88
N ARG A 50 -0.50 16.57 5.74
CA ARG A 50 0.94 16.63 5.54
C ARG A 50 1.29 16.18 4.13
N ARG A 51 2.16 16.92 3.45
CA ARG A 51 2.65 16.57 2.12
C ARG A 51 3.53 15.33 2.19
N VAL A 52 3.32 14.39 1.29
CA VAL A 52 4.07 13.13 1.18
C VAL A 52 4.99 13.21 -0.04
N PHE A 53 6.26 12.88 0.14
CA PHE A 53 7.24 12.81 -0.94
C PHE A 53 7.76 11.36 -1.05
N ARG A 54 8.26 10.98 -2.23
CA ARG A 54 9.17 9.86 -2.35
C ARG A 54 10.61 10.36 -2.25
N ASP A 55 11.40 9.67 -1.44
CA ASP A 55 12.83 9.88 -1.43
C ASP A 55 13.52 9.18 -2.62
N SER A 56 14.83 9.40 -2.76
CA SER A 56 15.66 8.81 -3.83
C SER A 56 15.67 7.28 -3.86
N ASN A 57 15.21 6.63 -2.78
CA ASN A 57 15.12 5.18 -2.65
C ASN A 57 13.70 4.67 -2.97
N GLY A 58 12.80 5.55 -3.44
CA GLY A 58 11.40 5.21 -3.72
C GLY A 58 10.52 5.09 -2.49
N GLN A 59 11.02 5.50 -1.32
CA GLN A 59 10.28 5.46 -0.06
C GLN A 59 9.42 6.70 0.08
N LEU A 60 8.15 6.52 0.47
CA LEU A 60 7.29 7.65 0.82
C LEU A 60 7.81 8.27 2.11
N SER A 61 8.36 9.46 2.03
CA SER A 61 8.72 10.28 3.18
C SER A 61 7.98 11.62 3.11
N GLY A 62 7.49 12.05 4.22
CA GLY A 62 6.92 13.37 4.42
C GLY A 62 7.18 13.76 5.83
N ALA A 63 7.26 15.05 6.17
CA ALA A 63 7.63 15.53 7.47
C ALA A 63 6.94 14.75 8.62
N GLY A 64 7.56 13.66 9.09
CA GLY A 64 7.12 12.86 10.23
C GLY A 64 6.02 11.81 9.94
N VAL A 65 5.80 11.43 8.71
CA VAL A 65 4.91 10.30 8.37
C VAL A 65 5.77 9.07 8.10
N SER A 66 6.11 8.35 9.16
CA SER A 66 6.38 6.93 9.06
C SER A 66 5.03 6.24 8.80
N PHE A 67 4.89 5.56 7.68
CA PHE A 67 3.72 4.73 7.43
C PHE A 67 3.78 3.58 8.45
N ASN A 68 3.16 3.78 9.60
CA ASN A 68 2.93 2.81 10.69
C ASN A 68 4.15 2.24 11.43
N GLY A 69 5.37 2.75 11.26
CA GLY A 69 6.54 2.25 12.00
C GLY A 69 6.99 0.81 11.66
N TYR A 70 6.27 0.12 10.73
CA TYR A 70 6.54 -1.28 10.38
C TYR A 70 7.06 -1.46 8.96
N ASP A 71 7.24 -0.38 8.19
CA ASP A 71 7.63 -0.47 6.77
C ASP A 71 8.98 -1.16 6.55
N ASP A 72 9.95 -0.93 7.43
CA ASP A 72 11.26 -1.60 7.35
C ASP A 72 11.13 -3.10 7.61
N LEU A 73 10.30 -3.49 8.56
CA LEU A 73 10.03 -4.89 8.88
C LEU A 73 9.31 -5.57 7.71
N ILE A 74 8.33 -4.90 7.13
CA ILE A 74 7.57 -5.39 5.97
C ILE A 74 8.49 -5.56 4.77
N ARG A 75 9.33 -4.57 4.44
CA ARG A 75 10.29 -4.68 3.33
C ARG A 75 11.29 -5.80 3.56
N SER A 76 11.81 -5.92 4.77
CA SER A 76 12.74 -6.98 5.12
C SER A 76 12.11 -8.38 4.94
N ALA A 77 10.89 -8.58 5.44
CA ALA A 77 10.15 -9.83 5.26
C ALA A 77 9.79 -10.07 3.78
N SER A 78 9.36 -9.04 3.05
CA SER A 78 9.10 -9.08 1.61
C SER A 78 10.30 -9.63 0.83
N GLY A 79 11.50 -9.12 1.11
CA GLY A 79 12.74 -9.59 0.47
C GLY A 79 13.08 -11.04 0.82
N ARG A 80 12.93 -11.44 2.08
CA ARG A 80 13.23 -12.81 2.53
C ARG A 80 12.28 -13.86 1.94
N TYR A 81 11.00 -13.55 1.87
CA TYR A 81 9.98 -14.51 1.45
C TYR A 81 9.48 -14.31 0.02
N SER A 82 10.05 -13.36 -0.73
CA SER A 82 9.65 -13.05 -2.10
C SER A 82 8.13 -12.82 -2.22
N ILE A 83 7.58 -12.04 -1.29
CA ILE A 83 6.18 -11.60 -1.28
C ILE A 83 6.15 -10.08 -1.45
N ASP A 84 5.27 -9.58 -2.32
CA ASP A 84 5.10 -8.14 -2.52
C ASP A 84 4.81 -7.43 -1.18
N ALA A 85 5.58 -6.39 -0.87
CA ALA A 85 5.44 -5.61 0.36
C ALA A 85 4.04 -4.99 0.50
N ASP A 86 3.42 -4.60 -0.61
CA ASP A 86 2.07 -4.04 -0.62
C ASP A 86 1.01 -5.10 -0.29
N LEU A 87 1.25 -6.37 -0.66
CA LEU A 87 0.39 -7.48 -0.22
C LEU A 87 0.50 -7.71 1.28
N ILE A 88 1.72 -7.69 1.84
CA ILE A 88 1.92 -7.82 3.29
C ILE A 88 1.21 -6.68 4.02
N ARG A 89 1.35 -5.42 3.54
CA ARG A 89 0.62 -4.27 4.09
C ARG A 89 -0.89 -4.47 4.06
N ALA A 90 -1.42 -4.96 2.95
CA ALA A 90 -2.85 -5.19 2.77
C ALA A 90 -3.40 -6.24 3.75
N VAL A 91 -2.64 -7.31 4.00
CA VAL A 91 -2.98 -8.31 5.01
C VAL A 91 -2.98 -7.68 6.39
N ILE A 92 -1.90 -7.00 6.81
CA ILE A 92 -1.80 -6.35 8.13
C ILE A 92 -2.93 -5.32 8.32
N LYS A 93 -3.23 -4.52 7.29
CA LYS A 93 -4.34 -3.54 7.31
C LYS A 93 -5.68 -4.22 7.54
N THR A 94 -5.91 -5.36 6.90
CA THR A 94 -7.18 -6.10 7.02
C THR A 94 -7.30 -6.80 8.37
N GLU A 95 -6.20 -7.35 8.89
CA GLU A 95 -6.16 -8.14 10.11
C GLU A 95 -6.26 -7.31 11.40
N SER A 96 -5.50 -6.22 11.47
CA SER A 96 -5.34 -5.47 12.73
C SER A 96 -5.42 -3.97 12.58
N ASP A 97 -5.52 -3.44 11.36
CA ASP A 97 -5.33 -2.01 11.09
C ASP A 97 -3.98 -1.48 11.67
N PHE A 98 -2.92 -2.31 11.58
CA PHE A 98 -1.59 -2.04 12.13
C PHE A 98 -1.53 -1.94 13.67
N ASN A 99 -2.49 -2.49 14.38
CA ASN A 99 -2.46 -2.58 15.84
C ASN A 99 -1.71 -3.83 16.29
N SER A 100 -0.47 -3.66 16.77
CA SER A 100 0.36 -4.76 17.26
C SER A 100 -0.21 -5.46 18.52
N SER A 101 -1.10 -4.79 19.26
CA SER A 101 -1.75 -5.33 20.45
C SER A 101 -3.13 -5.93 20.16
N ALA A 102 -3.53 -6.02 18.88
CA ALA A 102 -4.83 -6.54 18.51
C ALA A 102 -5.01 -7.99 18.95
N ARG A 103 -6.18 -8.30 19.49
CA ARG A 103 -6.60 -9.66 19.83
C ARG A 103 -8.04 -9.89 19.42
N SER A 104 -8.29 -10.94 18.63
CA SER A 104 -9.64 -11.32 18.26
C SER A 104 -10.34 -12.13 19.35
N ASN A 105 -11.67 -12.20 19.29
CA ASN A 105 -12.46 -13.06 20.18
C ASN A 105 -12.13 -14.55 19.97
N LYS A 106 -11.60 -14.93 18.83
CA LYS A 106 -11.15 -16.29 18.49
C LYS A 106 -9.72 -16.57 18.94
N GLY A 107 -9.02 -15.58 19.52
CA GLY A 107 -7.66 -15.72 20.05
C GLY A 107 -6.54 -15.44 19.04
N ALA A 108 -6.83 -14.87 17.88
CA ALA A 108 -5.82 -14.39 16.95
C ALA A 108 -5.10 -13.15 17.53
N MET A 109 -3.79 -12.99 17.28
CA MET A 109 -2.94 -12.03 17.98
C MET A 109 -2.05 -11.23 17.03
N GLY A 110 -1.90 -9.94 17.34
CA GLY A 110 -0.90 -9.04 16.76
C GLY A 110 -1.24 -8.55 15.34
N LEU A 111 -0.23 -8.01 14.65
CA LEU A 111 -0.35 -7.33 13.36
C LEU A 111 -1.00 -8.18 12.27
N MET A 112 -0.59 -9.44 12.15
CA MET A 112 -1.07 -10.39 11.13
C MET A 112 -2.05 -11.42 11.72
N GLN A 113 -2.58 -11.17 12.92
CA GLN A 113 -3.60 -11.99 13.61
C GLN A 113 -3.29 -13.49 13.60
N LEU A 114 -2.13 -13.84 14.13
CA LEU A 114 -1.73 -15.25 14.22
C LEU A 114 -2.56 -15.99 15.26
N MET A 115 -3.19 -17.08 14.85
CA MET A 115 -3.79 -18.03 15.78
C MET A 115 -2.67 -18.72 16.58
N PRO A 116 -2.91 -19.15 17.84
CA PRO A 116 -1.89 -19.81 18.68
C PRO A 116 -1.23 -21.01 18.00
N GLU A 117 -1.98 -21.78 17.22
CA GLU A 117 -1.45 -22.92 16.47
C GLU A 117 -0.51 -22.46 15.34
N THR A 118 -0.90 -21.43 14.60
CA THR A 118 -0.06 -20.83 13.53
C THR A 118 1.20 -20.19 14.11
N ALA A 119 1.11 -19.51 15.25
CA ALA A 119 2.26 -18.95 15.96
C ALA A 119 3.26 -20.05 16.33
N ARG A 120 2.79 -21.17 16.90
CA ARG A 120 3.65 -22.32 17.21
C ARG A 120 4.26 -22.97 15.98
N LEU A 121 3.50 -23.12 14.89
CA LEU A 121 3.99 -23.68 13.63
C LEU A 121 5.18 -22.89 13.05
N HIS A 122 5.23 -21.59 13.31
CA HIS A 122 6.25 -20.68 12.79
C HIS A 122 7.22 -20.17 13.86
N ASP A 123 7.30 -20.84 15.02
CA ASP A 123 8.22 -20.54 16.14
C ASP A 123 8.06 -19.10 16.68
N VAL A 124 6.85 -18.54 16.62
CA VAL A 124 6.53 -17.21 17.17
C VAL A 124 6.26 -17.35 18.67
N VAL A 125 7.23 -16.96 19.49
CA VAL A 125 7.14 -17.04 20.97
C VAL A 125 6.21 -15.95 21.51
N ASN A 126 6.33 -14.73 20.98
CA ASN A 126 5.48 -13.60 21.36
C ASN A 126 4.79 -13.02 20.11
N ALA A 127 3.52 -13.36 19.93
CA ALA A 127 2.74 -12.89 18.80
C ALA A 127 2.34 -11.39 18.87
N TYR A 128 2.64 -10.69 19.97
CA TYR A 128 2.48 -9.25 20.10
C TYR A 128 3.76 -8.48 19.78
N ASP A 129 4.91 -9.16 19.66
CA ASP A 129 6.14 -8.56 19.16
C ASP A 129 6.04 -8.35 17.64
N PRO A 130 6.13 -7.09 17.15
CA PRO A 130 5.95 -6.80 15.73
C PRO A 130 6.89 -7.57 14.80
N VAL A 131 8.15 -7.75 15.20
CA VAL A 131 9.14 -8.46 14.39
C VAL A 131 8.74 -9.91 14.22
N SER A 132 8.50 -10.60 15.34
CA SER A 132 8.13 -12.02 15.36
C SER A 132 6.78 -12.28 14.68
N ASN A 133 5.82 -11.36 14.85
CA ASN A 133 4.48 -11.49 14.27
C ASN A 133 4.51 -11.35 12.75
N ILE A 134 5.16 -10.29 12.22
CA ILE A 134 5.29 -10.08 10.76
C ILE A 134 6.08 -11.26 10.16
N GLU A 135 7.18 -11.67 10.77
CA GLU A 135 7.99 -12.79 10.30
C GLU A 135 7.18 -14.09 10.19
N GLY A 136 6.48 -14.45 11.26
CA GLY A 136 5.65 -15.67 11.29
C GLY A 136 4.45 -15.60 10.33
N GLY A 137 3.79 -14.43 10.26
CA GLY A 137 2.65 -14.22 9.38
C GLY A 137 3.01 -14.25 7.89
N VAL A 138 4.14 -13.64 7.53
CA VAL A 138 4.63 -13.65 6.14
C VAL A 138 5.11 -15.05 5.75
N ARG A 139 5.77 -15.78 6.67
CA ARG A 139 6.14 -17.18 6.46
C ARG A 139 4.91 -18.06 6.24
N HIS A 140 3.85 -17.84 7.01
CA HIS A 140 2.57 -18.53 6.82
C HIS A 140 1.94 -18.20 5.45
N LEU A 141 1.90 -16.92 5.09
CA LEU A 141 1.38 -16.49 3.79
C LEU A 141 2.18 -17.10 2.63
N ARG A 142 3.52 -17.20 2.74
CA ARG A 142 4.37 -17.86 1.76
C ARG A 142 4.01 -19.32 1.59
N LEU A 143 3.88 -20.07 2.69
CA LEU A 143 3.46 -21.47 2.68
C LEU A 143 2.13 -21.64 1.93
N LEU A 144 1.17 -20.76 2.15
CA LEU A 144 -0.13 -20.83 1.47
C LEU A 144 -0.02 -20.49 -0.02
N LEU A 145 0.77 -19.46 -0.38
CA LEU A 145 1.03 -19.12 -1.77
C LEU A 145 1.70 -20.28 -2.52
N ASP A 146 2.64 -20.96 -1.90
CA ASP A 146 3.29 -22.15 -2.49
C ASP A 146 2.31 -23.31 -2.65
N ARG A 147 1.49 -23.56 -1.62
CA ARG A 147 0.48 -24.63 -1.66
C ARG A 147 -0.53 -24.43 -2.78
N TYR A 148 -0.97 -23.21 -3.01
CA TYR A 148 -1.95 -22.88 -4.04
C TYR A 148 -1.33 -22.36 -5.34
N GLN A 149 -0.04 -22.63 -5.58
CA GLN A 149 0.69 -22.33 -6.82
C GLN A 149 0.57 -20.85 -7.24
N GLY A 150 0.64 -19.94 -6.24
CA GLY A 150 0.53 -18.51 -6.45
C GLY A 150 -0.89 -17.98 -6.62
N ASN A 151 -1.93 -18.84 -6.53
CA ASN A 151 -3.31 -18.36 -6.53
C ASN A 151 -3.59 -17.56 -5.27
N LEU A 152 -3.60 -16.24 -5.43
CA LEU A 152 -3.71 -15.29 -4.33
C LEU A 152 -5.06 -15.40 -3.59
N GLU A 153 -6.15 -15.55 -4.32
CA GLU A 153 -7.49 -15.63 -3.72
C GLU A 153 -7.64 -16.87 -2.83
N LEU A 154 -7.17 -18.03 -3.30
CA LEU A 154 -7.20 -19.27 -2.51
C LEU A 154 -6.24 -19.18 -1.31
N SER A 155 -5.07 -18.57 -1.47
CA SER A 155 -4.11 -18.37 -0.39
C SER A 155 -4.67 -17.47 0.71
N LEU A 156 -5.32 -16.37 0.34
CA LEU A 156 -5.99 -15.47 1.28
C LEU A 156 -7.20 -16.12 1.95
N ALA A 157 -7.99 -16.89 1.20
CA ALA A 157 -9.08 -17.67 1.78
C ALA A 157 -8.59 -18.70 2.81
N ALA A 158 -7.47 -19.37 2.51
CA ALA A 158 -6.86 -20.31 3.42
C ALA A 158 -6.21 -19.63 4.64
N TYR A 159 -5.67 -18.43 4.46
CA TYR A 159 -5.15 -17.62 5.57
C TYR A 159 -6.25 -17.32 6.61
N ASN A 160 -7.43 -16.93 6.14
CA ASN A 160 -8.55 -16.60 7.01
C ASN A 160 -9.34 -17.81 7.52
N ALA A 161 -9.69 -18.76 6.63
CA ALA A 161 -10.58 -19.88 6.97
C ALA A 161 -9.84 -21.20 7.29
N GLY A 162 -8.52 -21.25 7.00
CA GLY A 162 -7.70 -22.44 7.13
C GLY A 162 -7.73 -23.32 5.86
N ILE A 163 -6.63 -24.06 5.66
CA ILE A 163 -6.42 -24.94 4.51
C ILE A 163 -7.55 -25.97 4.36
N LYS A 164 -7.96 -26.60 5.48
CA LYS A 164 -9.00 -27.64 5.49
C LYS A 164 -10.33 -27.14 4.94
N ALA A 165 -10.68 -25.88 5.18
CA ALA A 165 -11.91 -25.31 4.66
C ALA A 165 -11.83 -25.11 3.13
N VAL A 166 -10.72 -24.58 2.63
CA VAL A 166 -10.52 -24.39 1.19
C VAL A 166 -10.51 -25.73 0.46
N GLU A 167 -9.85 -26.74 0.99
CA GLU A 167 -9.84 -28.09 0.41
C GLU A 167 -11.23 -28.75 0.40
N LYS A 168 -11.95 -28.65 1.53
CA LYS A 168 -13.30 -29.20 1.65
C LYS A 168 -14.27 -28.64 0.60
N PHE A 169 -14.15 -27.36 0.27
CA PHE A 169 -15.04 -26.69 -0.68
C PHE A 169 -14.46 -26.63 -2.10
N GLY A 170 -13.23 -27.10 -2.31
CA GLY A 170 -12.56 -27.03 -3.62
C GLY A 170 -12.34 -25.61 -4.13
N GLY A 171 -12.32 -24.60 -3.24
CA GLY A 171 -12.25 -23.19 -3.57
C GLY A 171 -12.46 -22.29 -2.37
N ILE A 172 -12.80 -21.00 -2.60
CA ILE A 172 -13.13 -20.08 -1.51
C ILE A 172 -14.38 -20.60 -0.78
N PRO A 173 -14.29 -20.89 0.53
CA PRO A 173 -15.44 -21.38 1.28
C PRO A 173 -16.62 -20.40 1.23
N PRO A 174 -17.88 -20.87 1.25
CA PRO A 174 -19.06 -20.02 1.17
C PRO A 174 -19.33 -19.22 2.47
N PHE A 175 -18.30 -18.98 3.27
CA PHE A 175 -18.36 -18.19 4.49
C PHE A 175 -18.35 -16.69 4.14
N ALA A 176 -19.34 -15.94 4.62
CA ALA A 176 -19.42 -14.50 4.37
C ALA A 176 -18.16 -13.75 4.87
N GLU A 177 -17.65 -14.14 6.06
CA GLU A 177 -16.42 -13.59 6.65
C GLU A 177 -15.22 -13.78 5.70
N THR A 178 -15.02 -15.00 5.16
CA THR A 178 -13.88 -15.30 4.31
C THR A 178 -13.95 -14.60 2.95
N LYS A 179 -15.13 -14.56 2.34
CA LYS A 179 -15.33 -13.84 1.07
C LYS A 179 -15.05 -12.35 1.24
N GLU A 180 -15.54 -11.76 2.33
CA GLU A 180 -15.31 -10.35 2.63
C GLU A 180 -13.84 -10.08 2.96
N TYR A 181 -13.16 -10.98 3.68
CA TYR A 181 -11.74 -10.90 3.95
C TYR A 181 -10.91 -10.85 2.67
N VAL A 182 -11.12 -11.82 1.76
CA VAL A 182 -10.40 -11.87 0.47
C VAL A 182 -10.65 -10.58 -0.32
N ARG A 183 -11.90 -10.13 -0.41
CA ARG A 183 -12.25 -8.88 -1.09
C ARG A 183 -11.51 -7.67 -0.50
N ARG A 184 -11.48 -7.53 0.82
CA ARG A 184 -10.84 -6.40 1.51
C ARG A 184 -9.34 -6.40 1.31
N VAL A 185 -8.67 -7.56 1.44
CA VAL A 185 -7.22 -7.65 1.23
C VAL A 185 -6.87 -7.27 -0.21
N LEU A 186 -7.58 -7.80 -1.21
CA LEU A 186 -7.33 -7.47 -2.62
C LEU A 186 -7.57 -5.98 -2.90
N GLN A 187 -8.59 -5.39 -2.31
CA GLN A 187 -8.89 -3.96 -2.45
C GLN A 187 -7.76 -3.09 -1.85
N HIS A 188 -7.28 -3.42 -0.65
CA HIS A 188 -6.14 -2.72 -0.04
C HIS A 188 -4.85 -2.92 -0.85
N TYR A 189 -4.62 -4.14 -1.34
CA TYR A 189 -3.45 -4.44 -2.16
C TYR A 189 -3.43 -3.62 -3.45
N GLN A 190 -4.55 -3.54 -4.16
CA GLN A 190 -4.68 -2.69 -5.35
C GLN A 190 -4.46 -1.21 -5.03
N ALA A 191 -5.00 -0.72 -3.91
CA ALA A 191 -4.83 0.66 -3.48
C ALA A 191 -3.35 0.99 -3.18
N TYR A 192 -2.63 0.11 -2.46
CA TYR A 192 -1.21 0.30 -2.18
C TYR A 192 -0.36 0.27 -3.46
N ARG A 193 -0.62 -0.66 -4.37
CA ARG A 193 0.08 -0.73 -5.67
C ARG A 193 -0.19 0.48 -6.56
N ALA A 194 -1.39 1.03 -6.56
CA ALA A 194 -1.72 2.22 -7.36
C ALA A 194 -0.92 3.45 -6.92
N ILE A 195 -0.57 3.53 -5.63
CA ILE A 195 0.31 4.57 -5.10
C ILE A 195 1.77 4.33 -5.56
N GLY A 196 2.17 3.06 -5.77
CA GLY A 196 3.54 2.64 -6.07
C GLY A 196 4.08 2.98 -7.48
N PRO A 197 3.45 2.59 -8.59
CA PRO A 197 4.06 2.64 -9.93
C PRO A 197 3.98 3.98 -10.65
N GLN A 198 2.99 4.80 -10.38
CA GLN A 198 2.81 6.07 -11.11
C GLN A 198 3.94 7.07 -10.87
N PHE A 199 4.69 6.94 -9.77
CA PHE A 199 5.85 7.77 -9.46
C PHE A 199 7.16 7.29 -10.10
N VAL A 200 7.29 6.00 -10.46
CA VAL A 200 8.55 5.45 -10.99
C VAL A 200 8.75 5.78 -12.47
N GLN A 201 7.69 6.00 -13.24
CA GLN A 201 7.80 6.33 -14.67
C GLN A 201 8.17 7.79 -14.95
N GLN A 202 8.05 8.70 -13.98
CA GLN A 202 8.33 10.12 -14.16
C GLN A 202 9.76 10.56 -13.79
N VAL A 203 10.62 9.65 -13.33
CA VAL A 203 12.01 9.96 -12.89
C VAL A 203 13.05 9.27 -13.77
N ARG A 204 12.78 9.03 -15.06
CA ARG A 204 13.84 8.72 -16.02
C ARG A 204 14.23 10.00 -16.77
N PRO A 205 15.52 10.37 -16.71
CA PRO A 205 16.06 11.51 -17.45
C PRO A 205 15.92 11.32 -18.97
#